data_9055f9afefba5cd2fe951cded3853994
#
_entry.id   9055f9afefba5cd2fe951cded3853994
#
_cell.length_a   1.000
_cell.length_b   1.000
_cell.length_c   1.000
_cell.angle_alpha   90.00
_cell.angle_beta   90.00
_cell.angle_gamma   90.00
#
_symmetry.space_group_name_H-M   'P 1'
#
loop_
_entity.id
_entity.type
_entity.pdbx_description
1 polymer ?
#
loop_
_entity_poly.entity_id
_entity_poly.type
_entity_poly.pdbx_seq_one_letter_code
_entity_poly.pdbx_strand_id
1 'polypeptide(L)'
;MKKTRFGIVGTGRISDWVLKGAVMEPRFEAAAVCSRSQESGKRFAEAHCIGKVYTDVDEMASDPEIDAIYIGTPNDTHHDIAIKCLRHHKHVLCEKPMASNACEVSEMVKAARENGVMLMEAMISTLTPNFRNARLRLNELGNVRHFFASFCQYSSKYDLVKRIIAGEEDSPVPSSLNPERCGGALMDIGIYTVYPMVSLFGRPKGIKASVTTCEVPVGSISKRVDLQGSVIFEYEGMDATVIYSKIADSNLRTEISCDGGILSLDQIHITREASLTRRGAPTSGRSSGPQAENISVPVDADEYLCEFKEFIDVLDSGRLESSVNSLETSLVTAEILDEIRRQAGVVFPAD
;
A
#
# COMPACT_ATOMS: atom_id res chain seq x y z
N MET A 1 -28.58 5.27 -9.74
CA MET A 1 -27.18 5.72 -9.69
C MET A 1 -26.41 4.86 -10.67
N LYS A 2 -25.57 5.43 -11.54
CA LYS A 2 -24.77 4.66 -12.48
C LYS A 2 -23.71 3.88 -11.66
N LYS A 3 -23.55 2.60 -11.94
CA LYS A 3 -22.50 1.79 -11.31
C LYS A 3 -21.23 1.80 -12.13
N THR A 4 -20.09 1.77 -11.48
CA THR A 4 -18.78 1.50 -12.07
C THR A 4 -18.56 -0.01 -12.04
N ARG A 5 -18.45 -0.63 -13.23
CA ARG A 5 -18.33 -2.08 -13.40
C ARG A 5 -16.85 -2.48 -13.39
N PHE A 6 -16.46 -3.19 -12.35
CA PHE A 6 -15.08 -3.64 -12.15
C PHE A 6 -14.86 -5.06 -12.66
N GLY A 7 -13.77 -5.25 -13.43
CA GLY A 7 -13.13 -6.55 -13.62
C GLY A 7 -12.11 -6.76 -12.48
N ILE A 8 -12.13 -7.94 -11.89
CA ILE A 8 -11.23 -8.31 -10.78
C ILE A 8 -10.15 -9.23 -11.33
N VAL A 9 -8.89 -8.80 -11.35
CA VAL A 9 -7.74 -9.63 -11.75
C VAL A 9 -7.06 -10.21 -10.53
N GLY A 10 -7.12 -11.53 -10.40
CA GLY A 10 -6.61 -12.27 -9.25
C GLY A 10 -7.72 -12.75 -8.31
N THR A 11 -7.58 -14.00 -7.87
CA THR A 11 -8.53 -14.71 -6.99
C THR A 11 -7.87 -15.08 -5.66
N GLY A 12 -6.90 -14.27 -5.24
CA GLY A 12 -6.17 -14.44 -3.99
C GLY A 12 -6.93 -13.90 -2.78
N ARG A 13 -6.35 -14.12 -1.60
CA ARG A 13 -6.93 -13.67 -0.33
C ARG A 13 -7.16 -12.14 -0.28
N ILE A 14 -6.28 -11.35 -0.90
CA ILE A 14 -6.46 -9.89 -0.92
C ILE A 14 -7.73 -9.51 -1.70
N SER A 15 -7.97 -10.10 -2.86
CA SER A 15 -9.19 -9.84 -3.64
C SER A 15 -10.45 -10.25 -2.88
N ASP A 16 -10.40 -11.33 -2.11
CA ASP A 16 -11.52 -11.76 -1.24
C ASP A 16 -11.79 -10.74 -0.12
N TRP A 17 -10.76 -10.19 0.50
CA TRP A 17 -10.91 -9.17 1.55
C TRP A 17 -11.41 -7.84 0.99
N VAL A 18 -10.79 -7.37 -0.07
CA VAL A 18 -11.10 -6.10 -0.71
C VAL A 18 -12.55 -6.06 -1.21
N LEU A 19 -13.06 -7.15 -1.79
CA LEU A 19 -14.45 -7.20 -2.25
C LEU A 19 -15.47 -7.06 -1.12
N LYS A 20 -15.14 -7.46 0.12
CA LYS A 20 -16.04 -7.28 1.27
C LYS A 20 -16.30 -5.80 1.57
N GLY A 21 -15.26 -4.98 1.47
CA GLY A 21 -15.40 -3.52 1.58
C GLY A 21 -16.02 -2.90 0.33
N ALA A 22 -15.58 -3.33 -0.86
CA ALA A 22 -16.03 -2.78 -2.14
C ALA A 22 -17.55 -2.86 -2.33
N VAL A 23 -18.18 -3.97 -1.95
CA VAL A 23 -19.64 -4.16 -2.08
C VAL A 23 -20.45 -3.23 -1.18
N MET A 24 -19.83 -2.57 -0.21
CA MET A 24 -20.49 -1.55 0.62
C MET A 24 -20.60 -0.19 -0.10
N GLU A 25 -19.87 0.02 -1.22
CA GLU A 25 -20.02 1.20 -2.06
C GLU A 25 -21.18 0.96 -3.06
N PRO A 26 -22.28 1.71 -2.97
CA PRO A 26 -23.47 1.44 -3.79
C PRO A 26 -23.24 1.58 -5.31
N ARG A 27 -22.21 2.33 -5.72
CA ARG A 27 -21.84 2.54 -7.13
C ARG A 27 -20.86 1.47 -7.64
N PHE A 28 -20.39 0.58 -6.79
CA PHE A 28 -19.50 -0.53 -7.16
C PHE A 28 -20.31 -1.70 -7.74
N GLU A 29 -19.74 -2.37 -8.73
CA GLU A 29 -20.22 -3.65 -9.25
C GLU A 29 -19.04 -4.52 -9.67
N ALA A 30 -18.92 -5.72 -9.11
CA ALA A 30 -17.98 -6.74 -9.58
C ALA A 30 -18.58 -7.43 -10.80
N ALA A 31 -18.26 -6.98 -12.01
CA ALA A 31 -18.83 -7.43 -13.26
C ALA A 31 -18.18 -8.71 -13.81
N ALA A 32 -16.86 -8.85 -13.57
CA ALA A 32 -16.08 -9.97 -14.10
C ALA A 32 -14.91 -10.32 -13.17
N VAL A 33 -14.41 -11.54 -13.28
CA VAL A 33 -13.16 -11.98 -12.66
C VAL A 33 -12.24 -12.62 -13.70
N CYS A 34 -10.94 -12.32 -13.61
CA CYS A 34 -9.89 -12.98 -14.39
C CYS A 34 -8.97 -13.78 -13.48
N SER A 35 -8.75 -15.03 -13.81
CA SER A 35 -7.88 -15.95 -13.07
C SER A 35 -7.10 -16.84 -14.02
N ARG A 36 -5.88 -17.24 -13.68
CA ARG A 36 -5.04 -18.14 -14.47
C ARG A 36 -5.68 -19.49 -14.78
N SER A 37 -6.67 -19.92 -14.01
CA SER A 37 -7.44 -21.13 -14.29
C SER A 37 -8.93 -20.87 -14.24
N GLN A 38 -9.64 -21.47 -15.17
CA GLN A 38 -11.11 -21.41 -15.25
C GLN A 38 -11.79 -21.92 -13.98
N GLU A 39 -11.20 -22.95 -13.34
CA GLU A 39 -11.74 -23.52 -12.10
C GLU A 39 -11.66 -22.55 -10.93
N SER A 40 -10.50 -21.93 -10.70
CA SER A 40 -10.34 -20.94 -9.63
C SER A 40 -11.17 -19.69 -9.89
N GLY A 41 -11.27 -19.25 -11.15
CA GLY A 41 -12.15 -18.15 -11.57
C GLY A 41 -13.62 -18.42 -11.25
N LYS A 42 -14.14 -19.60 -11.64
CA LYS A 42 -15.54 -19.99 -11.36
C LYS A 42 -15.83 -20.06 -9.86
N ARG A 43 -14.96 -20.71 -9.08
CA ARG A 43 -15.12 -20.79 -7.63
C ARG A 43 -15.20 -19.41 -6.98
N PHE A 44 -14.32 -18.49 -7.41
CA PHE A 44 -14.32 -17.12 -6.91
C PHE A 44 -15.57 -16.35 -7.36
N ALA A 45 -15.97 -16.50 -8.61
CA ALA A 45 -17.18 -15.89 -9.17
C ALA A 45 -18.45 -16.33 -8.42
N GLU A 46 -18.57 -17.62 -8.12
CA GLU A 46 -19.69 -18.16 -7.33
C GLU A 46 -19.72 -17.58 -5.92
N ALA A 47 -18.55 -17.48 -5.25
CA ALA A 47 -18.44 -16.94 -3.89
C ALA A 47 -18.83 -15.47 -3.80
N HIS A 48 -18.62 -14.69 -4.87
CA HIS A 48 -18.84 -13.24 -4.91
C HIS A 48 -19.97 -12.81 -5.85
N CYS A 49 -20.78 -13.77 -6.36
CA CYS A 49 -21.90 -13.48 -7.28
C CYS A 49 -21.48 -12.73 -8.55
N ILE A 50 -20.30 -13.05 -9.12
CA ILE A 50 -19.78 -12.44 -10.34
C ILE A 50 -20.24 -13.27 -11.56
N GLY A 51 -20.80 -12.59 -12.57
CA GLY A 51 -21.41 -13.29 -13.70
C GLY A 51 -20.43 -13.76 -14.78
N LYS A 52 -19.28 -13.11 -14.95
CA LYS A 52 -18.33 -13.37 -16.03
C LYS A 52 -16.98 -13.85 -15.51
N VAL A 53 -16.41 -14.86 -16.18
CA VAL A 53 -15.10 -15.43 -15.83
C VAL A 53 -14.21 -15.45 -17.07
N TYR A 54 -13.04 -14.83 -16.96
CA TYR A 54 -11.99 -14.80 -17.97
C TYR A 54 -10.74 -15.53 -17.49
N THR A 55 -9.94 -16.03 -18.43
CA THR A 55 -8.60 -16.58 -18.17
C THR A 55 -7.51 -15.79 -18.85
N ASP A 56 -7.90 -14.80 -19.63
CA ASP A 56 -7.01 -13.87 -20.32
C ASP A 56 -7.38 -12.42 -19.97
N VAL A 57 -6.37 -11.61 -19.63
CA VAL A 57 -6.55 -10.21 -19.22
C VAL A 57 -6.95 -9.34 -20.41
N ASP A 58 -6.39 -9.59 -21.60
CA ASP A 58 -6.70 -8.79 -22.79
C ASP A 58 -8.15 -9.02 -23.24
N GLU A 59 -8.66 -10.28 -23.15
CA GLU A 59 -10.08 -10.57 -23.39
C GLU A 59 -10.99 -9.82 -22.43
N MET A 60 -10.68 -9.85 -21.12
CA MET A 60 -11.46 -9.13 -20.12
C MET A 60 -11.37 -7.61 -20.33
N ALA A 61 -10.18 -7.07 -20.60
CA ALA A 61 -9.98 -5.63 -20.82
C ALA A 61 -10.65 -5.15 -22.11
N SER A 62 -10.91 -6.02 -23.09
CA SER A 62 -11.63 -5.68 -24.32
C SER A 62 -13.15 -5.64 -24.13
N ASP A 63 -13.70 -6.15 -23.02
CA ASP A 63 -15.14 -6.19 -22.78
C ASP A 63 -15.69 -4.76 -22.53
N PRO A 64 -16.63 -4.27 -23.37
CA PRO A 64 -17.22 -2.94 -23.20
C PRO A 64 -18.14 -2.82 -21.97
N GLU A 65 -18.49 -3.95 -21.34
CA GLU A 65 -19.28 -3.95 -20.10
C GLU A 65 -18.41 -3.80 -18.83
N ILE A 66 -17.08 -3.60 -18.98
CA ILE A 66 -16.15 -3.33 -17.88
C ILE A 66 -15.65 -1.89 -18.02
N ASP A 67 -15.78 -1.12 -16.95
CA ASP A 67 -15.35 0.29 -16.89
C ASP A 67 -13.95 0.42 -16.25
N ALA A 68 -13.68 -0.38 -15.23
CA ALA A 68 -12.45 -0.33 -14.45
C ALA A 68 -11.93 -1.74 -14.11
N ILE A 69 -10.64 -1.85 -13.82
CA ILE A 69 -9.98 -3.09 -13.43
C ILE A 69 -9.35 -2.90 -12.05
N TYR A 70 -9.64 -3.81 -11.13
CA TYR A 70 -8.86 -3.98 -9.89
C TYR A 70 -7.83 -5.09 -10.09
N ILE A 71 -6.56 -4.82 -9.74
CA ILE A 71 -5.45 -5.76 -9.87
C ILE A 71 -4.99 -6.18 -8.47
N GLY A 72 -5.29 -7.45 -8.09
CA GLY A 72 -4.93 -8.06 -6.81
C GLY A 72 -4.12 -9.35 -7.00
N THR A 73 -3.06 -9.28 -7.80
CA THR A 73 -2.15 -10.36 -8.15
C THR A 73 -0.82 -10.24 -7.37
N PRO A 74 0.16 -11.14 -7.52
CA PRO A 74 1.50 -10.91 -6.97
C PRO A 74 2.20 -9.70 -7.59
N ASN A 75 3.02 -9.00 -6.78
CA ASN A 75 3.64 -7.71 -7.10
C ASN A 75 4.34 -7.68 -8.47
N ASP A 76 5.09 -8.74 -8.80
CA ASP A 76 5.83 -8.90 -10.05
C ASP A 76 4.97 -8.94 -11.32
N THR A 77 3.65 -9.00 -11.19
CA THR A 77 2.72 -9.05 -12.32
C THR A 77 1.88 -7.79 -12.48
N HIS A 78 1.95 -6.85 -11.55
CA HIS A 78 1.13 -5.65 -11.54
C HIS A 78 1.37 -4.79 -12.79
N HIS A 79 2.63 -4.52 -13.12
CA HIS A 79 3.02 -3.69 -14.26
C HIS A 79 2.42 -4.20 -15.57
N ASP A 80 2.71 -5.45 -15.95
CA ASP A 80 2.29 -6.00 -17.24
C ASP A 80 0.77 -6.05 -17.39
N ILE A 81 0.08 -6.40 -16.30
CA ILE A 81 -1.39 -6.45 -16.26
C ILE A 81 -1.96 -5.03 -16.40
N ALA A 82 -1.42 -4.07 -15.66
CA ALA A 82 -1.88 -2.69 -15.70
C ALA A 82 -1.67 -2.07 -17.08
N ILE A 83 -0.49 -2.24 -17.70
CA ILE A 83 -0.20 -1.73 -19.05
C ILE A 83 -1.21 -2.25 -20.07
N LYS A 84 -1.57 -3.53 -20.04
CA LYS A 84 -2.62 -4.11 -20.89
C LYS A 84 -3.95 -3.40 -20.67
N CYS A 85 -4.42 -3.33 -19.42
CA CYS A 85 -5.70 -2.71 -19.08
C CYS A 85 -5.76 -1.23 -19.49
N LEU A 86 -4.70 -0.46 -19.23
CA LEU A 86 -4.60 0.96 -19.59
C LEU A 86 -4.65 1.17 -21.10
N ARG A 87 -3.98 0.32 -21.90
CA ARG A 87 -4.01 0.34 -23.36
C ARG A 87 -5.39 -0.03 -23.95
N HIS A 88 -6.18 -0.81 -23.24
CA HIS A 88 -7.58 -1.09 -23.57
C HIS A 88 -8.53 -0.01 -23.02
N HIS A 89 -8.01 1.17 -22.65
CA HIS A 89 -8.76 2.30 -22.11
C HIS A 89 -9.60 1.96 -20.85
N LYS A 90 -9.11 1.05 -20.00
CA LYS A 90 -9.73 0.77 -18.69
C LYS A 90 -9.08 1.58 -17.60
N HIS A 91 -9.90 2.12 -16.70
CA HIS A 91 -9.39 2.69 -15.44
C HIS A 91 -8.82 1.57 -14.58
N VAL A 92 -7.73 1.85 -13.83
CA VAL A 92 -7.02 0.81 -13.06
C VAL A 92 -6.86 1.22 -11.60
N LEU A 93 -7.34 0.36 -10.70
CA LEU A 93 -7.01 0.36 -9.28
C LEU A 93 -6.04 -0.81 -9.04
N CYS A 94 -4.78 -0.51 -8.74
CA CYS A 94 -3.72 -1.51 -8.60
C CYS A 94 -3.30 -1.67 -7.14
N GLU A 95 -3.23 -2.91 -6.65
CA GLU A 95 -2.70 -3.20 -5.31
C GLU A 95 -1.29 -2.65 -5.11
N LYS A 96 -1.00 -2.38 -3.83
CA LYS A 96 0.32 -1.97 -3.38
C LYS A 96 1.27 -3.19 -3.24
N PRO A 97 2.57 -2.98 -3.47
CA PRO A 97 3.17 -1.86 -4.19
C PRO A 97 2.72 -1.83 -5.64
N MET A 98 2.56 -0.61 -6.21
CA MET A 98 1.99 -0.44 -7.56
C MET A 98 2.73 -1.28 -8.60
N ALA A 99 4.06 -1.42 -8.46
CA ALA A 99 4.92 -2.23 -9.32
C ALA A 99 6.19 -2.69 -8.58
N SER A 100 7.09 -3.37 -9.27
CA SER A 100 8.34 -3.92 -8.72
C SER A 100 9.38 -2.84 -8.41
N ASN A 101 9.40 -1.75 -9.20
CA ASN A 101 10.34 -0.64 -9.10
C ASN A 101 9.77 0.67 -9.68
N ALA A 102 10.49 1.77 -9.54
CA ALA A 102 10.08 3.09 -10.00
C ALA A 102 9.99 3.21 -11.54
N CYS A 103 10.80 2.45 -12.28
CA CYS A 103 10.75 2.43 -13.74
C CYS A 103 9.39 1.92 -14.22
N GLU A 104 8.97 0.76 -13.70
CA GLU A 104 7.66 0.17 -14.00
C GLU A 104 6.50 1.11 -13.59
N VAL A 105 6.57 1.74 -12.40
CA VAL A 105 5.57 2.74 -11.99
C VAL A 105 5.51 3.91 -12.98
N SER A 106 6.66 4.42 -13.42
CA SER A 106 6.74 5.51 -14.41
C SER A 106 6.10 5.13 -15.74
N GLU A 107 6.31 3.88 -16.20
CA GLU A 107 5.69 3.36 -17.42
C GLU A 107 4.16 3.25 -17.28
N MET A 108 3.66 2.78 -16.14
CA MET A 108 2.23 2.72 -15.85
C MET A 108 1.59 4.12 -15.84
N VAL A 109 2.24 5.09 -15.18
CA VAL A 109 1.80 6.49 -15.13
C VAL A 109 1.73 7.08 -16.54
N LYS A 110 2.77 6.85 -17.36
CA LYS A 110 2.80 7.29 -18.76
C LYS A 110 1.66 6.66 -19.57
N ALA A 111 1.47 5.36 -19.46
CA ALA A 111 0.39 4.65 -20.16
C ALA A 111 -0.99 5.16 -19.77
N ALA A 112 -1.24 5.43 -18.49
CA ALA A 112 -2.51 6.00 -18.02
C ALA A 112 -2.79 7.37 -18.65
N ARG A 113 -1.79 8.26 -18.66
CA ARG A 113 -1.89 9.60 -19.25
C ARG A 113 -2.10 9.57 -20.76
N GLU A 114 -1.34 8.73 -21.48
CA GLU A 114 -1.45 8.59 -22.93
C GLU A 114 -2.82 8.05 -23.39
N ASN A 115 -3.45 7.20 -22.59
CA ASN A 115 -4.76 6.62 -22.90
C ASN A 115 -5.93 7.37 -22.28
N GLY A 116 -5.69 8.44 -21.49
CA GLY A 116 -6.72 9.28 -20.89
C GLY A 116 -7.58 8.53 -19.86
N VAL A 117 -6.98 7.63 -19.10
CA VAL A 117 -7.64 6.79 -18.08
C VAL A 117 -7.04 7.00 -16.69
N MET A 118 -7.82 6.71 -15.66
CA MET A 118 -7.38 6.77 -14.28
C MET A 118 -6.50 5.57 -13.91
N LEU A 119 -5.41 5.85 -13.22
CA LEU A 119 -4.60 4.89 -12.48
C LEU A 119 -4.52 5.34 -11.03
N MET A 120 -4.75 4.43 -10.08
CA MET A 120 -4.58 4.71 -8.65
C MET A 120 -3.97 3.49 -7.94
N GLU A 121 -3.04 3.73 -7.02
CA GLU A 121 -2.53 2.72 -6.12
C GLU A 121 -3.53 2.48 -4.97
N ALA A 122 -3.86 1.22 -4.72
CA ALA A 122 -4.70 0.79 -3.62
C ALA A 122 -3.89 0.85 -2.30
N MET A 123 -3.65 2.08 -1.85
CA MET A 123 -2.97 2.37 -0.59
C MET A 123 -4.00 2.86 0.43
N ILE A 124 -4.50 1.93 1.20
CA ILE A 124 -5.58 2.16 2.16
C ILE A 124 -5.21 3.15 3.27
N SER A 125 -3.94 3.16 3.72
CA SER A 125 -3.47 3.91 4.89
C SER A 125 -3.86 5.39 4.85
N THR A 126 -3.71 6.03 3.67
CA THR A 126 -3.96 7.45 3.46
C THR A 126 -5.43 7.78 3.24
N LEU A 127 -6.25 6.77 2.98
CA LEU A 127 -7.68 6.89 2.67
C LEU A 127 -8.57 6.69 3.89
N THR A 128 -8.07 6.11 4.98
CA THR A 128 -8.85 5.92 6.20
C THR A 128 -9.35 7.25 6.77
N PRO A 129 -10.58 7.34 7.28
CA PRO A 129 -11.15 8.58 7.82
C PRO A 129 -10.28 9.20 8.92
N ASN A 130 -9.70 8.37 9.78
CA ASN A 130 -8.86 8.84 10.88
C ASN A 130 -7.53 9.41 10.41
N PHE A 131 -6.87 8.82 9.40
CA PHE A 131 -5.66 9.40 8.81
C PHE A 131 -5.97 10.74 8.12
N ARG A 132 -7.07 10.81 7.36
CA ARG A 132 -7.51 12.06 6.70
C ARG A 132 -7.81 13.16 7.73
N ASN A 133 -8.50 12.84 8.82
CA ASN A 133 -8.76 13.79 9.89
C ASN A 133 -7.46 14.25 10.56
N ALA A 134 -6.57 13.33 10.87
CA ALA A 134 -5.26 13.64 11.45
C ALA A 134 -4.44 14.57 10.53
N ARG A 135 -4.41 14.32 9.21
CA ARG A 135 -3.75 15.19 8.23
C ARG A 135 -4.31 16.61 8.24
N LEU A 136 -5.63 16.79 8.32
CA LEU A 136 -6.26 18.11 8.41
C LEU A 136 -5.88 18.84 9.69
N ARG A 137 -5.85 18.12 10.82
CA ARG A 137 -5.53 18.67 12.14
C ARG A 137 -4.04 18.95 12.34
N LEU A 138 -3.15 18.37 11.52
CA LEU A 138 -1.71 18.55 11.62
C LEU A 138 -1.31 20.03 11.52
N ASN A 139 -1.98 20.82 10.68
CA ASN A 139 -1.72 22.24 10.50
C ASN A 139 -1.93 23.08 11.78
N GLU A 140 -2.67 22.57 12.77
CA GLU A 140 -2.91 23.26 14.05
C GLU A 140 -1.67 23.25 14.97
N LEU A 141 -0.70 22.38 14.68
CA LEU A 141 0.49 22.17 15.52
C LEU A 141 1.74 22.92 15.04
N GLY A 142 1.65 23.70 13.97
CA GLY A 142 2.79 24.44 13.39
C GLY A 142 3.75 23.53 12.63
N ASN A 143 5.06 23.89 12.65
CA ASN A 143 6.04 23.14 11.87
C ASN A 143 6.26 21.73 12.42
N VAL A 144 6.27 20.74 11.53
CA VAL A 144 6.69 19.37 11.85
C VAL A 144 8.19 19.36 12.12
N ARG A 145 8.63 18.62 13.16
CA ARG A 145 10.03 18.46 13.52
C ARG A 145 10.51 17.03 13.35
N HIS A 146 9.63 16.07 13.64
CA HIS A 146 9.94 14.66 13.47
C HIS A 146 8.68 13.86 13.11
N PHE A 147 8.83 12.91 12.20
CA PHE A 147 7.84 11.90 11.92
C PHE A 147 8.40 10.52 12.30
N PHE A 148 7.63 9.76 13.06
CA PHE A 148 7.95 8.38 13.38
C PHE A 148 6.79 7.47 12.96
N ALA A 149 7.07 6.40 12.22
CA ALA A 149 6.10 5.37 11.92
C ALA A 149 6.66 3.96 12.11
N SER A 150 5.80 3.05 12.56
CA SER A 150 6.13 1.65 12.80
C SER A 150 5.08 0.74 12.20
N PHE A 151 5.52 -0.26 11.43
CA PHE A 151 4.70 -1.43 11.10
C PHE A 151 5.55 -2.69 11.22
N CYS A 152 5.46 -3.35 12.36
CA CYS A 152 6.17 -4.58 12.65
C CYS A 152 5.16 -5.65 13.04
N GLN A 153 5.17 -6.76 12.31
CA GLN A 153 4.29 -7.90 12.52
C GLN A 153 5.03 -9.19 12.20
N TYR A 154 5.17 -10.08 13.18
CA TYR A 154 5.74 -11.40 12.95
C TYR A 154 4.93 -12.15 11.89
N SER A 155 5.55 -12.45 10.77
CA SER A 155 4.87 -13.07 9.64
C SER A 155 4.52 -14.52 9.94
N SER A 156 3.27 -14.90 9.73
CA SER A 156 2.82 -16.30 9.78
C SER A 156 3.56 -17.23 8.79
N LYS A 157 4.33 -16.66 7.86
CA LYS A 157 5.12 -17.39 6.85
C LYS A 157 6.59 -17.49 7.21
N TYR A 158 7.06 -16.75 8.20
CA TYR A 158 8.50 -16.69 8.49
C TYR A 158 9.05 -18.00 9.05
N ASP A 159 8.30 -18.74 9.88
CA ASP A 159 8.71 -20.05 10.37
C ASP A 159 8.86 -21.08 9.24
N LEU A 160 8.00 -21.01 8.22
CA LEU A 160 8.15 -21.81 7.00
C LEU A 160 9.45 -21.45 6.26
N VAL A 161 9.72 -20.15 6.08
CA VAL A 161 10.94 -19.67 5.41
C VAL A 161 12.20 -20.14 6.16
N LYS A 162 12.22 -20.11 7.50
CA LYS A 162 13.32 -20.63 8.30
C LYS A 162 13.59 -22.12 8.02
N ARG A 163 12.53 -22.95 7.94
CA ARG A 163 12.66 -24.38 7.64
C ARG A 163 13.13 -24.62 6.20
N ILE A 164 12.67 -23.82 5.25
CA ILE A 164 13.16 -23.88 3.86
C ILE A 164 14.66 -23.56 3.79
N ILE A 165 15.10 -22.50 4.47
CA ILE A 165 16.52 -22.12 4.53
C ILE A 165 17.37 -23.21 5.20
N ALA A 166 16.84 -23.87 6.23
CA ALA A 166 17.52 -24.97 6.92
C ALA A 166 17.52 -26.29 6.12
N GLY A 167 16.83 -26.35 4.97
CA GLY A 167 16.68 -27.59 4.19
C GLY A 167 15.75 -28.64 4.83
N GLU A 168 14.92 -28.21 5.77
CA GLU A 168 13.94 -29.06 6.48
C GLU A 168 12.56 -29.08 5.77
N GLU A 169 12.39 -28.23 4.77
CA GLU A 169 11.13 -28.08 4.04
C GLU A 169 11.42 -27.85 2.55
N ASP A 170 10.81 -28.67 1.69
CA ASP A 170 10.92 -28.56 0.23
C ASP A 170 9.64 -27.93 -0.37
N SER A 171 9.35 -26.72 0.07
CA SER A 171 8.23 -25.92 -0.43
C SER A 171 8.76 -24.63 -1.08
N PRO A 172 8.03 -24.04 -2.05
CA PRO A 172 8.39 -22.75 -2.60
C PRO A 172 8.38 -21.67 -1.52
N VAL A 173 9.34 -20.75 -1.59
CA VAL A 173 9.36 -19.56 -0.73
C VAL A 173 8.06 -18.76 -0.93
N PRO A 174 7.34 -18.42 0.14
CA PRO A 174 6.11 -17.63 0.05
C PRO A 174 6.31 -16.31 -0.67
N SER A 175 5.38 -15.92 -1.56
CA SER A 175 5.50 -14.71 -2.40
C SER A 175 5.89 -13.46 -1.62
N SER A 176 5.34 -13.27 -0.41
CA SER A 176 5.63 -12.10 0.43
C SER A 176 7.06 -12.04 0.98
N LEU A 177 7.88 -13.08 0.81
CA LEU A 177 9.30 -13.14 1.17
C LEU A 177 10.15 -13.73 0.03
N ASN A 178 9.60 -13.81 -1.19
CA ASN A 178 10.30 -14.31 -2.36
C ASN A 178 10.74 -13.15 -3.27
N PRO A 179 12.05 -12.89 -3.41
CA PRO A 179 12.54 -11.80 -4.25
C PRO A 179 12.23 -11.96 -5.75
N GLU A 180 11.99 -13.19 -6.24
CA GLU A 180 11.51 -13.41 -7.62
C GLU A 180 10.06 -12.95 -7.84
N ARG A 181 9.33 -12.75 -6.77
CA ARG A 181 7.96 -12.22 -6.77
C ARG A 181 7.90 -10.80 -6.24
N CYS A 182 9.05 -10.12 -6.23
CA CYS A 182 9.20 -8.77 -5.67
C CYS A 182 8.68 -8.69 -4.22
N GLY A 183 8.92 -9.76 -3.45
CA GLY A 183 8.60 -9.87 -2.02
C GLY A 183 9.75 -9.36 -1.15
N GLY A 184 9.44 -9.17 0.12
CA GLY A 184 10.32 -8.66 1.16
C GLY A 184 9.51 -7.89 2.20
N ALA A 185 10.08 -7.63 3.35
CA ALA A 185 9.39 -6.89 4.40
C ALA A 185 9.11 -5.44 3.98
N LEU A 186 10.03 -4.82 3.25
CA LEU A 186 9.86 -3.46 2.74
C LEU A 186 8.65 -3.34 1.80
N MET A 187 8.58 -4.20 0.79
CA MET A 187 7.52 -4.18 -0.24
C MET A 187 6.16 -4.58 0.32
N ASP A 188 6.13 -5.51 1.28
CA ASP A 188 4.86 -6.03 1.81
C ASP A 188 4.27 -5.14 2.91
N ILE A 189 5.09 -4.71 3.89
CA ILE A 189 4.63 -3.92 5.05
C ILE A 189 5.37 -2.60 5.24
N GLY A 190 6.63 -2.48 4.86
CA GLY A 190 7.41 -1.24 4.97
C GLY A 190 6.81 -0.09 4.16
N ILE A 191 6.24 -0.38 3.00
CA ILE A 191 5.54 0.59 2.15
C ILE A 191 4.45 1.36 2.92
N TYR A 192 3.75 0.73 3.88
CA TYR A 192 2.75 1.38 4.70
C TYR A 192 3.31 2.44 5.65
N THR A 193 4.62 2.43 5.91
CA THR A 193 5.28 3.49 6.69
C THR A 193 5.83 4.60 5.79
N VAL A 194 6.26 4.25 4.58
CA VAL A 194 6.87 5.17 3.61
C VAL A 194 5.81 5.98 2.86
N TYR A 195 4.79 5.32 2.32
CA TYR A 195 3.78 5.99 1.50
C TYR A 195 3.03 7.12 2.23
N PRO A 196 2.51 6.93 3.46
CA PRO A 196 1.90 8.02 4.21
C PRO A 196 2.86 9.17 4.52
N MET A 197 4.12 8.88 4.80
CA MET A 197 5.18 9.89 4.99
C MET A 197 5.34 10.74 3.72
N VAL A 198 5.45 10.10 2.56
CA VAL A 198 5.55 10.81 1.26
C VAL A 198 4.28 11.61 0.98
N SER A 199 3.10 11.05 1.26
CA SER A 199 1.82 11.75 1.11
C SER A 199 1.70 13.01 1.97
N LEU A 200 2.37 13.06 3.13
CA LEU A 200 2.36 14.21 4.04
C LEU A 200 3.47 15.22 3.70
N PHE A 201 4.66 14.77 3.35
CA PHE A 201 5.86 15.60 3.32
C PHE A 201 6.58 15.62 1.96
N GLY A 202 6.14 14.82 1.00
CA GLY A 202 6.78 14.71 -0.31
C GLY A 202 8.13 13.98 -0.27
N ARG A 203 8.98 14.28 -1.23
CA ARG A 203 10.29 13.66 -1.43
C ARG A 203 11.30 14.09 -0.36
N PRO A 204 11.98 13.16 0.34
CA PRO A 204 13.09 13.48 1.23
C PRO A 204 14.34 13.91 0.44
N LYS A 205 15.23 14.67 1.10
CA LYS A 205 16.54 15.08 0.58
C LYS A 205 17.60 13.98 0.68
N GLY A 206 17.46 13.08 1.64
CA GLY A 206 18.40 11.98 1.89
C GLY A 206 17.72 10.80 2.56
N ILE A 207 18.29 9.61 2.34
CA ILE A 207 17.79 8.33 2.86
C ILE A 207 18.96 7.52 3.40
N LYS A 208 18.83 7.03 4.63
CA LYS A 208 19.80 6.14 5.28
C LYS A 208 19.07 4.92 5.84
N ALA A 209 19.34 3.76 5.28
CA ALA A 209 18.68 2.52 5.66
C ALA A 209 19.65 1.56 6.37
N SER A 210 19.17 0.93 7.44
CA SER A 210 19.76 -0.25 8.06
C SER A 210 18.78 -1.40 7.96
N VAL A 211 19.12 -2.42 7.16
CA VAL A 211 18.19 -3.49 6.76
C VAL A 211 18.78 -4.85 7.13
N THR A 212 18.01 -5.66 7.83
CA THR A 212 18.35 -7.07 8.08
C THR A 212 17.83 -7.92 6.91
N THR A 213 18.71 -8.69 6.31
CA THR A 213 18.41 -9.54 5.15
C THR A 213 18.74 -11.01 5.45
N CYS A 214 18.18 -11.93 4.65
CA CYS A 214 18.63 -13.31 4.56
C CYS A 214 18.71 -13.75 3.10
N GLU A 215 19.40 -14.89 2.88
CA GLU A 215 19.41 -15.57 1.59
C GLU A 215 18.33 -16.65 1.59
N VAL A 216 17.49 -16.66 0.55
CA VAL A 216 16.45 -17.67 0.35
C VAL A 216 16.72 -18.48 -0.92
N PRO A 217 16.44 -19.79 -0.95
CA PRO A 217 16.63 -20.59 -2.15
C PRO A 217 15.56 -20.23 -3.20
N VAL A 218 16.01 -20.00 -4.43
CA VAL A 218 15.14 -19.74 -5.59
C VAL A 218 15.64 -20.60 -6.75
N GLY A 219 14.99 -21.73 -6.99
CA GLY A 219 15.50 -22.74 -7.92
C GLY A 219 16.87 -23.26 -7.50
N SER A 220 17.88 -23.12 -8.37
CA SER A 220 19.26 -23.57 -8.11
C SER A 220 20.18 -22.51 -7.50
N ILE A 221 19.69 -21.31 -7.22
CA ILE A 221 20.47 -20.19 -6.67
C ILE A 221 19.87 -19.69 -5.36
N SER A 222 20.67 -18.92 -4.60
CA SER A 222 20.17 -18.17 -3.45
C SER A 222 20.03 -16.69 -3.81
N LYS A 223 18.97 -16.05 -3.33
CA LYS A 223 18.72 -14.63 -3.51
C LYS A 223 18.45 -13.94 -2.19
N ARG A 224 18.89 -12.70 -2.11
CA ARG A 224 18.72 -11.87 -0.91
C ARG A 224 17.31 -11.29 -0.82
N VAL A 225 16.73 -11.38 0.39
CA VAL A 225 15.43 -10.75 0.73
C VAL A 225 15.57 -10.01 2.05
N ASP A 226 14.89 -8.90 2.19
CA ASP A 226 14.84 -8.13 3.43
C ASP A 226 13.74 -8.69 4.37
N LEU A 227 14.05 -8.66 5.66
CA LEU A 227 13.19 -9.16 6.73
C LEU A 227 12.68 -8.07 7.65
N GLN A 228 13.50 -7.03 7.85
CA GLN A 228 13.16 -5.83 8.64
C GLN A 228 14.10 -4.68 8.28
N GLY A 229 13.68 -3.45 8.60
CA GLY A 229 14.53 -2.29 8.40
C GLY A 229 14.17 -1.13 9.32
N SER A 230 15.18 -0.28 9.53
CA SER A 230 15.06 1.04 10.14
C SER A 230 15.61 2.05 9.15
N VAL A 231 14.84 3.07 8.82
CA VAL A 231 15.20 4.04 7.79
C VAL A 231 15.02 5.44 8.33
N ILE A 232 16.04 6.29 8.12
CA ILE A 232 16.02 7.72 8.44
C ILE A 232 15.93 8.50 7.14
N PHE A 233 15.03 9.47 7.09
CA PHE A 233 14.82 10.38 5.97
C PHE A 233 15.13 11.81 6.38
N GLU A 234 15.93 12.49 5.56
CA GLU A 234 16.33 13.88 5.78
C GLU A 234 15.42 14.82 4.97
N TYR A 235 14.80 15.78 5.63
CA TYR A 235 14.02 16.86 5.04
C TYR A 235 14.58 18.22 5.42
N GLU A 236 14.01 19.30 4.92
CA GLU A 236 14.33 20.64 5.38
C GLU A 236 13.57 20.97 6.67
N GLY A 237 14.30 21.18 7.76
CA GLY A 237 13.74 21.56 9.07
C GLY A 237 13.06 20.43 9.83
N MET A 238 13.04 19.19 9.31
CA MET A 238 12.58 17.99 9.99
C MET A 238 13.34 16.75 9.54
N ASP A 239 13.19 15.68 10.28
CA ASP A 239 13.58 14.35 9.88
C ASP A 239 12.41 13.35 10.06
N ALA A 240 12.52 12.18 9.44
CA ALA A 240 11.58 11.10 9.65
C ALA A 240 12.31 9.78 9.91
N THR A 241 11.74 8.96 10.76
CA THR A 241 12.21 7.60 11.03
C THR A 241 11.09 6.60 10.84
N VAL A 242 11.33 5.57 10.06
CA VAL A 242 10.37 4.47 9.93
C VAL A 242 11.03 3.15 10.30
N ILE A 243 10.25 2.26 10.90
CA ILE A 243 10.66 0.89 11.17
C ILE A 243 9.60 -0.08 10.64
N TYR A 244 10.08 -1.19 10.07
CA TYR A 244 9.23 -2.27 9.59
C TYR A 244 9.87 -3.62 9.86
N SER A 245 9.08 -4.65 10.17
CA SER A 245 9.59 -5.99 10.43
C SER A 245 8.56 -7.07 10.15
N LYS A 246 9.00 -8.15 9.48
CA LYS A 246 8.25 -9.41 9.36
C LYS A 246 8.75 -10.50 10.32
N ILE A 247 9.71 -10.18 11.17
CA ILE A 247 10.36 -11.11 12.09
C ILE A 247 10.25 -10.71 13.56
N ALA A 248 9.60 -9.59 13.83
CA ALA A 248 9.33 -9.11 15.18
C ALA A 248 8.02 -8.29 15.17
N ASP A 249 7.34 -8.27 16.31
CA ASP A 249 6.17 -7.40 16.55
C ASP A 249 6.61 -6.08 17.20
N SER A 250 5.79 -5.03 17.03
CA SER A 250 5.93 -3.76 17.73
C SER A 250 4.57 -3.15 18.02
N ASN A 251 4.44 -2.55 19.21
CA ASN A 251 3.26 -1.76 19.62
C ASN A 251 3.51 -0.26 19.57
N LEU A 252 4.61 0.18 18.94
CA LEU A 252 4.93 1.59 18.82
C LEU A 252 3.91 2.29 17.92
N ARG A 253 3.36 3.39 18.45
CA ARG A 253 2.43 4.25 17.71
C ARG A 253 3.19 5.08 16.68
N THR A 254 2.48 5.53 15.67
CA THR A 254 2.98 6.57 14.76
C THR A 254 2.83 7.91 15.45
N GLU A 255 3.88 8.75 15.40
CA GLU A 255 3.90 10.07 16.01
C GLU A 255 4.43 11.12 15.05
N ILE A 256 3.78 12.27 15.03
CA ILE A 256 4.23 13.46 14.31
C ILE A 256 4.46 14.55 15.35
N SER A 257 5.73 14.81 15.63
CA SER A 257 6.15 15.83 16.60
C SER A 257 6.27 17.19 15.91
N CYS A 258 5.59 18.20 16.48
CA CYS A 258 5.51 19.54 15.92
C CYS A 258 5.91 20.60 16.95
N ASP A 259 6.08 21.85 16.50
CA ASP A 259 6.35 22.99 17.40
C ASP A 259 5.27 23.14 18.48
N GLY A 260 4.00 22.94 18.12
CA GLY A 260 2.84 23.14 18.99
C GLY A 260 2.34 21.88 19.70
N GLY A 261 2.96 20.71 19.48
CA GLY A 261 2.52 19.48 20.14
C GLY A 261 2.83 18.20 19.37
N ILE A 262 2.07 17.16 19.63
CA ILE A 262 2.22 15.82 19.05
C ILE A 262 0.89 15.36 18.50
N LEU A 263 0.89 14.83 17.29
CA LEU A 263 -0.20 14.04 16.72
C LEU A 263 0.19 12.57 16.76
N SER A 264 -0.66 11.71 17.33
CA SER A 264 -0.38 10.28 17.48
C SER A 264 -1.49 9.45 16.83
N LEU A 265 -1.08 8.44 16.05
CA LEU A 265 -1.95 7.45 15.41
C LEU A 265 -1.66 6.07 16.02
N ASP A 266 -2.68 5.24 16.21
CA ASP A 266 -2.50 3.89 16.77
C ASP A 266 -1.69 3.00 15.82
N GLN A 267 -2.06 2.97 14.55
CA GLN A 267 -1.42 2.17 13.51
C GLN A 267 -1.36 2.95 12.19
N ILE A 268 -0.22 2.90 11.52
CA ILE A 268 -0.03 3.66 10.27
C ILE A 268 -0.72 2.98 9.07
N HIS A 269 -0.78 1.65 9.05
CA HIS A 269 -1.34 0.91 7.92
C HIS A 269 -2.88 1.00 7.86
N ILE A 270 -3.55 1.05 9.01
CA ILE A 270 -5.00 1.29 9.13
C ILE A 270 -5.23 2.06 10.43
N THR A 271 -5.37 3.37 10.34
CA THR A 271 -5.56 4.23 11.51
C THR A 271 -7.01 4.14 12.01
N ARG A 272 -7.21 3.60 13.21
CA ARG A 272 -8.49 3.52 13.91
C ARG A 272 -8.64 4.56 15.01
N GLU A 273 -7.51 4.94 15.63
CA GLU A 273 -7.46 5.95 16.68
C GLU A 273 -6.44 7.04 16.35
N ALA A 274 -6.82 8.27 16.58
CA ALA A 274 -5.96 9.42 16.46
C ALA A 274 -6.12 10.35 17.67
N SER A 275 -5.02 10.90 18.14
CA SER A 275 -5.03 11.86 19.24
C SER A 275 -4.07 13.02 18.97
N LEU A 276 -4.40 14.18 19.54
CA LEU A 276 -3.64 15.41 19.43
C LEU A 276 -3.31 15.93 20.84
N THR A 277 -2.03 16.07 21.13
CA THR A 277 -1.53 16.61 22.39
C THR A 277 -0.92 17.98 22.13
N ARG A 278 -1.52 19.06 22.63
CA ARG A 278 -0.98 20.41 22.48
C ARG A 278 0.11 20.64 23.53
N ARG A 279 1.16 21.35 23.14
CA ARG A 279 2.18 21.81 24.07
C ARG A 279 1.54 22.76 25.07
N GLY A 280 1.61 22.44 26.37
CA GLY A 280 1.21 23.36 27.45
C GLY A 280 2.17 24.54 27.58
N ALA A 281 1.71 25.64 28.25
CA ALA A 281 2.60 26.69 28.66
C ALA A 281 3.71 26.14 29.58
N PRO A 282 4.96 26.66 29.52
CA PRO A 282 6.02 26.25 30.44
C PRO A 282 5.56 26.41 31.89
N THR A 283 5.43 25.31 32.62
CA THR A 283 5.05 25.34 34.03
C THR A 283 6.30 25.16 34.87
N SER A 284 6.47 26.01 35.89
CA SER A 284 7.58 25.94 36.84
C SER A 284 7.45 24.85 37.91
N GLY A 285 6.60 23.82 37.68
CA GLY A 285 6.33 22.77 38.66
C GLY A 285 5.95 21.42 38.01
N ARG A 286 5.88 20.35 38.81
CA ARG A 286 5.35 19.03 38.42
C ARG A 286 3.85 19.14 38.17
N SER A 287 3.44 19.61 37.00
CA SER A 287 2.05 19.55 36.57
C SER A 287 1.79 18.20 35.85
N SER A 288 0.57 17.69 35.95
CA SER A 288 0.06 16.67 35.02
C SER A 288 0.36 17.16 33.60
N GLY A 289 1.06 16.35 32.79
CA GLY A 289 1.38 16.69 31.40
C GLY A 289 0.13 17.05 30.59
N PRO A 290 0.30 17.67 29.42
CA PRO A 290 -0.81 18.04 28.56
C PRO A 290 -1.64 16.80 28.24
N GLN A 291 -2.97 16.91 28.38
CA GLN A 291 -3.89 15.81 28.06
C GLN A 291 -4.02 15.66 26.54
N ALA A 292 -4.03 14.40 26.08
CA ALA A 292 -4.31 14.10 24.69
C ALA A 292 -5.81 14.30 24.39
N GLU A 293 -6.11 15.10 23.39
CA GLU A 293 -7.45 15.23 22.79
C GLU A 293 -7.66 14.03 21.85
N ASN A 294 -8.71 13.23 22.08
CA ASN A 294 -9.11 12.21 21.11
C ASN A 294 -9.73 12.90 19.90
N ILE A 295 -9.13 12.73 18.74
CA ILE A 295 -9.60 13.27 17.45
C ILE A 295 -10.10 12.16 16.52
N SER A 296 -10.28 10.94 17.01
CA SER A 296 -10.79 9.83 16.21
C SER A 296 -12.21 10.11 15.73
N VAL A 297 -12.47 9.74 14.48
CA VAL A 297 -13.82 9.73 13.91
C VAL A 297 -14.34 8.29 13.90
N PRO A 298 -15.62 8.04 14.23
CA PRO A 298 -16.21 6.70 14.16
C PRO A 298 -16.12 6.14 12.74
N VAL A 299 -15.79 4.87 12.64
CA VAL A 299 -15.73 4.13 11.37
C VAL A 299 -16.54 2.85 11.55
N ASP A 300 -17.73 2.82 10.97
CA ASP A 300 -18.68 1.69 11.06
C ASP A 300 -18.66 0.80 9.80
N ALA A 301 -17.66 0.99 8.93
CA ALA A 301 -17.55 0.27 7.66
C ALA A 301 -16.19 -0.46 7.56
N ASP A 302 -16.15 -1.46 6.67
CA ASP A 302 -14.91 -2.12 6.29
C ASP A 302 -13.93 -1.10 5.68
N GLU A 303 -12.68 -1.16 6.07
CA GLU A 303 -11.66 -0.20 5.65
C GLU A 303 -11.42 -0.18 4.14
N TYR A 304 -11.54 -1.31 3.45
CA TYR A 304 -11.37 -1.42 2.00
C TYR A 304 -12.45 -0.67 1.19
N LEU A 305 -13.58 -0.31 1.81
CA LEU A 305 -14.55 0.61 1.21
C LEU A 305 -13.89 1.92 0.76
N CYS A 306 -12.92 2.43 1.54
CA CYS A 306 -12.30 3.73 1.30
C CYS A 306 -11.58 3.81 -0.05
N GLU A 307 -10.98 2.72 -0.53
CA GLU A 307 -10.25 2.68 -1.80
C GLU A 307 -11.20 2.78 -3.00
N PHE A 308 -12.27 1.99 -3.00
CA PHE A 308 -13.27 2.03 -4.07
C PHE A 308 -14.08 3.32 -4.05
N LYS A 309 -14.39 3.81 -2.86
CA LYS A 309 -15.08 5.10 -2.73
C LYS A 309 -14.25 6.25 -3.30
N GLU A 310 -12.97 6.36 -2.95
CA GLU A 310 -12.08 7.39 -3.50
C GLU A 310 -11.96 7.26 -5.01
N PHE A 311 -11.74 6.03 -5.51
CA PHE A 311 -11.61 5.77 -6.93
C PHE A 311 -12.86 6.20 -7.71
N ILE A 312 -14.05 5.82 -7.26
CA ILE A 312 -15.32 6.16 -7.90
C ILE A 312 -15.63 7.66 -7.75
N ASP A 313 -15.35 8.28 -6.61
CA ASP A 313 -15.51 9.72 -6.40
C ASP A 313 -14.65 10.55 -7.37
N VAL A 314 -13.44 10.11 -7.63
CA VAL A 314 -12.54 10.75 -8.61
C VAL A 314 -13.12 10.64 -10.02
N LEU A 315 -13.55 9.45 -10.43
CA LEU A 315 -14.18 9.24 -11.74
C LEU A 315 -15.46 10.03 -11.91
N ASP A 316 -16.35 10.01 -10.94
CA ASP A 316 -17.62 10.76 -10.97
C ASP A 316 -17.41 12.28 -11.05
N SER A 317 -16.28 12.78 -10.53
CA SER A 317 -15.87 14.18 -10.65
C SER A 317 -15.23 14.53 -12.00
N GLY A 318 -15.08 13.57 -12.90
CA GLY A 318 -14.43 13.75 -14.20
C GLY A 318 -12.90 13.89 -14.12
N ARG A 319 -12.29 13.56 -12.97
CA ARG A 319 -10.84 13.55 -12.79
C ARG A 319 -10.26 12.17 -13.11
N LEU A 320 -8.98 12.15 -13.43
CA LEU A 320 -8.23 10.92 -13.75
C LEU A 320 -7.11 10.62 -12.76
N GLU A 321 -7.02 11.40 -11.67
CA GLU A 321 -6.01 11.24 -10.63
C GLU A 321 -6.59 11.62 -9.26
N SER A 322 -6.33 10.80 -8.24
CA SER A 322 -6.67 11.12 -6.86
C SER A 322 -5.73 12.21 -6.32
N SER A 323 -6.28 13.16 -5.58
CA SER A 323 -5.49 14.16 -4.85
C SER A 323 -4.94 13.62 -3.52
N VAL A 324 -5.35 12.44 -3.11
CA VAL A 324 -4.90 11.77 -1.88
C VAL A 324 -3.82 10.74 -2.21
N ASN A 325 -4.15 9.78 -3.07
CA ASN A 325 -3.21 8.80 -3.60
C ASN A 325 -2.80 9.22 -5.01
N SER A 326 -1.99 10.29 -5.09
CA SER A 326 -1.53 10.84 -6.37
C SER A 326 -0.47 9.92 -7.01
N LEU A 327 -0.39 9.96 -8.34
CA LEU A 327 0.63 9.23 -9.10
C LEU A 327 2.04 9.69 -8.74
N GLU A 328 2.21 10.97 -8.39
CA GLU A 328 3.49 11.49 -7.89
C GLU A 328 3.87 10.83 -6.56
N THR A 329 2.93 10.68 -5.62
CA THR A 329 3.17 10.00 -4.35
C THR A 329 3.60 8.54 -4.57
N SER A 330 2.92 7.82 -5.48
CA SER A 330 3.27 6.43 -5.82
C SER A 330 4.67 6.34 -6.45
N LEU A 331 5.00 7.24 -7.39
CA LEU A 331 6.30 7.26 -8.05
C LEU A 331 7.43 7.58 -7.06
N VAL A 332 7.28 8.63 -6.24
CA VAL A 332 8.27 8.99 -5.21
C VAL A 332 8.43 7.87 -4.19
N THR A 333 7.35 7.22 -3.79
CA THR A 333 7.41 6.05 -2.90
C THR A 333 8.23 4.93 -3.54
N ALA A 334 7.96 4.57 -4.80
CA ALA A 334 8.71 3.52 -5.50
C ALA A 334 10.21 3.84 -5.58
N GLU A 335 10.60 5.08 -5.91
CA GLU A 335 12.00 5.50 -5.92
C GLU A 335 12.67 5.39 -4.54
N ILE A 336 11.94 5.67 -3.47
CA ILE A 336 12.43 5.49 -2.10
C ILE A 336 12.62 4.01 -1.78
N LEU A 337 11.66 3.16 -2.16
CA LEU A 337 11.76 1.72 -1.96
C LEU A 337 12.95 1.14 -2.73
N ASP A 338 13.19 1.60 -3.96
CA ASP A 338 14.35 1.21 -4.77
C ASP A 338 15.68 1.62 -4.08
N GLU A 339 15.77 2.84 -3.57
CA GLU A 339 16.97 3.30 -2.86
C GLU A 339 17.23 2.50 -1.57
N ILE A 340 16.18 2.17 -0.80
CA ILE A 340 16.31 1.32 0.39
C ILE A 340 16.79 -0.08 0.01
N ARG A 341 16.22 -0.69 -1.06
CA ARG A 341 16.64 -2.00 -1.58
C ARG A 341 18.09 -1.97 -2.06
N ARG A 342 18.48 -0.90 -2.77
CA ARG A 342 19.85 -0.70 -3.24
C ARG A 342 20.85 -0.67 -2.06
N GLN A 343 20.54 0.04 -0.98
CA GLN A 343 21.37 0.06 0.23
C GLN A 343 21.44 -1.31 0.93
N ALA A 344 20.36 -2.09 0.86
CA ALA A 344 20.29 -3.44 1.41
C ALA A 344 20.92 -4.53 0.51
N GLY A 345 21.23 -4.21 -0.74
CA GLY A 345 21.68 -5.19 -1.73
C GLY A 345 20.60 -6.20 -2.15
N VAL A 346 19.32 -5.80 -2.10
CA VAL A 346 18.17 -6.59 -2.57
C VAL A 346 17.84 -6.22 -4.01
N VAL A 347 17.85 -7.21 -4.89
CA VAL A 347 17.66 -7.05 -6.35
C VAL A 347 16.50 -7.91 -6.80
N PHE A 348 15.61 -7.35 -7.59
CA PHE A 348 14.47 -8.02 -8.21
C PHE A 348 14.73 -8.36 -9.69
N PRO A 349 13.98 -9.27 -10.29
CA PRO A 349 14.13 -9.60 -11.71
C PRO A 349 13.91 -8.43 -12.67
N ALA A 350 13.11 -7.44 -12.26
CA ALA A 350 12.78 -6.27 -13.05
C ALA A 350 13.77 -5.08 -12.90
N ASP A 351 14.82 -5.21 -12.08
CA ASP A 351 15.81 -4.15 -11.84
C ASP A 351 16.88 -4.07 -12.95
#